data_d6bf75a2365843ade547e45981d5f7f6
#
_entry.id   d6bf75a2365843ade547e45981d5f7f6
#
_cell.length_a   1.000
_cell.length_b   1.000
_cell.length_c   1.000
_cell.angle_alpha   90.00
_cell.angle_beta   90.00
_cell.angle_gamma   90.00
#
_symmetry.space_group_name_H-M   'P 1'
#
loop_
_entity.id
_entity.type
_entity.pdbx_description
1 polymer ?
#
loop_
_entity_poly.entity_id
_entity_poly.type
_entity_poly.pdbx_seq_one_letter_code
_entity_poly.pdbx_strand_id
1 'polypeptide(L)'
;MIHRTKKENDENKDKWIGIGGKLEAGESPFDCVRREVLEETGLSLIEPRYRGIITFVSDIYGTEYMHLFSATEYDGRIKEDCDEGVLDWIKKEELLSLPIWEGDKIFLELLDTEERFFSLKLVYEGDRLVSHTLEI
;
A
#
# COMPACT_ATOMS: atom_id res chain seq x y z
N MET A 1 2.12 -4.73 7.41
CA MET A 1 1.77 -3.29 7.25
C MET A 1 2.59 -2.43 8.22
N ILE A 2 2.66 -1.16 7.93
CA ILE A 2 3.34 -0.17 8.78
C ILE A 2 2.29 0.66 9.50
N HIS A 3 2.41 0.77 10.82
CA HIS A 3 1.68 1.77 11.60
C HIS A 3 2.53 3.05 11.64
N ARG A 4 2.09 4.08 10.94
CA ARG A 4 2.84 5.33 10.73
C ARG A 4 2.82 6.19 11.98
N THR A 5 3.84 6.08 12.82
CA THR A 5 3.89 6.75 14.13
C THR A 5 5.09 7.66 14.35
N LYS A 6 6.10 7.61 13.46
CA LYS A 6 7.41 8.26 13.72
C LYS A 6 7.58 9.65 13.11
N LYS A 7 6.71 10.07 12.18
CA LYS A 7 6.81 11.39 11.53
C LYS A 7 5.62 12.27 11.90
N GLU A 8 5.88 13.50 12.39
CA GLU A 8 4.83 14.43 12.84
C GLU A 8 3.96 14.97 11.71
N ASN A 9 4.55 15.30 10.56
CA ASN A 9 3.85 15.93 9.43
C ASN A 9 3.50 14.91 8.33
N ASP A 10 3.19 13.69 8.72
CA ASP A 10 2.87 12.61 7.81
C ASP A 10 1.35 12.59 7.55
N GLU A 11 0.94 12.64 6.28
CA GLU A 11 -0.47 12.50 5.88
C GLU A 11 -1.10 11.18 6.34
N ASN A 12 -0.24 10.15 6.53
CA ASN A 12 -0.66 8.83 7.00
C ASN A 12 -0.48 8.64 8.51
N LYS A 13 -0.22 9.72 9.25
CA LYS A 13 0.05 9.62 10.68
C LYS A 13 -1.05 8.85 11.42
N ASP A 14 -0.63 7.93 12.28
CA ASP A 14 -1.47 7.03 13.08
C ASP A 14 -2.31 6.04 12.26
N LYS A 15 -2.13 5.99 10.93
CA LYS A 15 -2.79 5.00 10.08
C LYS A 15 -1.88 3.81 9.80
N TRP A 16 -2.50 2.68 9.50
CA TRP A 16 -1.81 1.52 8.98
C TRP A 16 -1.83 1.57 7.46
N ILE A 17 -0.69 1.40 6.83
CA ILE A 17 -0.55 1.38 5.38
C ILE A 17 0.24 0.18 4.91
N GLY A 18 0.13 -0.14 3.62
CA GLY A 18 0.97 -1.15 2.98
C GLY A 18 2.42 -0.67 2.86
N ILE A 19 3.29 -1.60 2.57
CA ILE A 19 4.71 -1.34 2.36
C ILE A 19 4.90 -0.79 0.95
N GLY A 20 5.68 0.26 0.78
CA GLY A 20 5.99 0.80 -0.54
C GLY A 20 6.62 2.17 -0.48
N GLY A 21 6.88 2.72 -1.64
CA GLY A 21 7.48 4.03 -1.80
C GLY A 21 7.48 4.49 -3.25
N LYS A 22 8.24 5.52 -3.54
CA LYS A 22 8.31 6.13 -4.87
C LYS A 22 9.32 5.42 -5.76
N LEU A 23 9.00 5.32 -7.06
CA LEU A 23 9.95 4.81 -8.05
C LEU A 23 11.15 5.74 -8.15
N GLU A 24 12.34 5.16 -8.21
CA GLU A 24 13.56 5.87 -8.51
C GLU A 24 13.84 5.85 -10.00
N ALA A 25 14.74 6.72 -10.47
CA ALA A 25 15.11 6.77 -11.88
C ALA A 25 15.62 5.40 -12.36
N GLY A 26 15.07 4.92 -13.48
CA GLY A 26 15.47 3.64 -14.07
C GLY A 26 14.78 2.42 -13.48
N GLU A 27 13.96 2.58 -12.47
CA GLU A 27 13.22 1.46 -11.87
C GLU A 27 11.90 1.20 -12.60
N SER A 28 11.61 -0.10 -12.81
CA SER A 28 10.23 -0.52 -13.11
C SER A 28 9.41 -0.60 -11.82
N PRO A 29 8.08 -0.70 -11.90
CA PRO A 29 7.27 -0.98 -10.70
C PRO A 29 7.71 -2.24 -9.95
N PHE A 30 8.12 -3.29 -10.66
CA PHE A 30 8.67 -4.51 -10.03
C PHE A 30 9.97 -4.23 -9.27
N ASP A 31 10.88 -3.48 -9.88
CA ASP A 31 12.14 -3.11 -9.21
C ASP A 31 11.88 -2.33 -7.94
N CYS A 32 10.96 -1.37 -8.02
CA CYS A 32 10.60 -0.51 -6.90
C CYS A 32 10.02 -1.31 -5.73
N VAL A 33 9.06 -2.19 -5.99
CA VAL A 33 8.42 -2.96 -4.90
C VAL A 33 9.42 -3.88 -4.22
N ARG A 34 10.33 -4.51 -4.98
CA ARG A 34 11.37 -5.35 -4.39
C ARG A 34 12.33 -4.55 -3.51
N ARG A 35 12.76 -3.39 -3.99
CA ARG A 35 13.66 -2.52 -3.24
C ARG A 35 13.00 -1.99 -1.96
N GLU A 36 11.81 -1.42 -2.09
CA GLU A 36 11.10 -0.82 -0.94
C GLU A 36 10.77 -1.86 0.13
N VAL A 37 10.30 -3.04 -0.27
CA VAL A 37 10.00 -4.09 0.70
C VAL A 37 11.27 -4.56 1.42
N LEU A 38 12.37 -4.72 0.70
CA LEU A 38 13.64 -5.12 1.32
C LEU A 38 14.16 -4.06 2.29
N GLU A 39 14.15 -2.79 1.89
CA GLU A 39 14.62 -1.69 2.72
C GLU A 39 13.77 -1.53 3.98
N GLU A 40 12.46 -1.56 3.84
CA GLU A 40 11.55 -1.29 4.96
C GLU A 40 11.34 -2.49 5.87
N THR A 41 11.32 -3.70 5.32
CA THR A 41 10.94 -4.90 6.09
C THR A 41 12.06 -5.92 6.31
N GLY A 42 13.08 -5.89 5.48
CA GLY A 42 14.13 -6.94 5.47
C GLY A 42 13.75 -8.18 4.67
N LEU A 43 12.59 -8.19 4.03
CA LEU A 43 12.11 -9.32 3.24
C LEU A 43 12.47 -9.17 1.77
N SER A 44 12.92 -10.27 1.16
CA SER A 44 13.15 -10.37 -0.29
C SER A 44 11.98 -11.10 -0.92
N LEU A 45 11.20 -10.39 -1.75
CA LEU A 45 10.02 -10.96 -2.41
C LEU A 45 10.41 -11.96 -3.49
N ILE A 46 9.66 -13.06 -3.56
CA ILE A 46 9.80 -14.08 -4.60
C ILE A 46 8.56 -14.03 -5.48
N GLU A 47 8.75 -13.75 -6.77
CA GLU A 47 7.70 -13.67 -7.77
C GLU A 47 6.48 -12.83 -7.35
N PRO A 48 6.66 -11.54 -7.02
CA PRO A 48 5.51 -10.68 -6.72
C PRO A 48 4.61 -10.55 -7.95
N ARG A 49 3.29 -10.51 -7.71
CA ARG A 49 2.29 -10.35 -8.76
C ARG A 49 1.83 -8.90 -8.84
N TYR A 50 1.79 -8.37 -10.04
CA TYR A 50 1.24 -7.03 -10.29
C TYR A 50 -0.29 -7.15 -10.35
N ARG A 51 -0.97 -6.58 -9.37
CA ARG A 51 -2.41 -6.78 -9.17
C ARG A 51 -3.27 -5.67 -9.75
N GLY A 52 -2.80 -4.46 -9.76
CA GLY A 52 -3.58 -3.35 -10.30
C GLY A 52 -2.91 -1.99 -10.15
N ILE A 53 -3.60 -0.96 -10.64
CA ILE A 53 -3.20 0.44 -10.50
C ILE A 53 -4.29 1.17 -9.72
N ILE A 54 -3.89 1.87 -8.68
CA ILE A 54 -4.78 2.72 -7.89
C ILE A 54 -4.48 4.18 -8.26
N THR A 55 -5.50 4.91 -8.67
CA THR A 55 -5.39 6.34 -8.93
C THR A 55 -5.97 7.09 -7.74
N PHE A 56 -5.13 7.78 -6.98
CA PHE A 56 -5.57 8.62 -5.88
C PHE A 56 -5.73 10.04 -6.38
N VAL A 57 -6.93 10.60 -6.27
CA VAL A 57 -7.22 11.99 -6.58
C VAL A 57 -7.53 12.71 -5.28
N SER A 58 -6.76 13.73 -4.94
CA SER A 58 -6.91 14.49 -3.70
C SER A 58 -6.96 15.99 -4.01
N ASP A 59 -7.83 16.71 -3.31
CA ASP A 59 -7.88 18.17 -3.36
C ASP A 59 -6.67 18.81 -2.66
N ILE A 60 -6.01 18.06 -1.76
CA ILE A 60 -4.86 18.55 -0.99
C ILE A 60 -3.53 18.11 -1.60
N TYR A 61 -3.40 16.83 -1.94
CA TYR A 61 -2.13 16.21 -2.36
C TYR A 61 -1.99 15.99 -3.86
N GLY A 62 -3.01 16.32 -4.66
CA GLY A 62 -3.00 16.13 -6.10
C GLY A 62 -3.32 14.69 -6.51
N THR A 63 -2.84 14.29 -7.69
CA THR A 63 -3.09 12.94 -8.22
C THR A 63 -1.83 12.09 -8.14
N GLU A 64 -1.97 10.90 -7.58
CA GLU A 64 -0.89 9.92 -7.48
C GLU A 64 -1.36 8.57 -8.03
N TYR A 65 -0.44 7.83 -8.64
CA TYR A 65 -0.68 6.49 -9.15
C TYR A 65 0.13 5.50 -8.33
N MET A 66 -0.56 4.51 -7.76
CA MET A 66 0.08 3.45 -7.00
C MET A 66 0.01 2.13 -7.75
N HIS A 67 1.16 1.52 -7.99
CA HIS A 67 1.27 0.19 -8.54
C HIS A 67 1.11 -0.83 -7.40
N LEU A 68 0.06 -1.64 -7.46
CA LEU A 68 -0.30 -2.55 -6.37
C LEU A 68 0.18 -3.97 -6.67
N PHE A 69 0.90 -4.53 -5.73
CA PHE A 69 1.46 -5.88 -5.82
C PHE A 69 1.00 -6.75 -4.66
N SER A 70 1.02 -8.05 -4.88
CA SER A 70 0.89 -9.05 -3.81
C SER A 70 1.99 -10.09 -3.95
N ALA A 71 2.38 -10.69 -2.83
CA ALA A 71 3.35 -11.78 -2.81
C ALA A 71 3.00 -12.75 -1.68
N THR A 72 3.19 -14.04 -1.94
CA THR A 72 2.97 -15.10 -0.96
C THR A 72 4.26 -15.77 -0.52
N GLU A 73 5.34 -15.55 -1.27
CA GLU A 73 6.65 -16.15 -1.01
C GLU A 73 7.70 -15.06 -0.80
N TYR A 74 8.57 -15.28 0.17
CA TYR A 74 9.64 -14.34 0.49
C TYR A 74 10.76 -15.06 1.26
N ASP A 75 11.96 -14.48 1.20
CA ASP A 75 13.09 -14.88 2.03
C ASP A 75 13.34 -13.81 3.09
N GLY A 76 13.95 -14.19 4.20
CA GLY A 76 14.34 -13.29 5.26
C GLY A 76 13.34 -13.25 6.40
N ARG A 77 13.59 -12.34 7.35
CA ARG A 77 12.75 -12.13 8.52
C ARG A 77 12.34 -10.66 8.59
N ILE A 78 11.09 -10.43 8.95
CA ILE A 78 10.57 -9.09 9.13
C ILE A 78 11.31 -8.37 10.27
N LYS A 79 11.68 -7.11 10.05
CA LYS A 79 12.18 -6.22 11.10
C LYS A 79 11.03 -5.89 12.06
N GLU A 80 11.35 -5.50 13.29
CA GLU A 80 10.33 -5.07 14.25
C GLU A 80 9.75 -3.71 13.87
N ASP A 81 10.58 -2.81 13.34
CA ASP A 81 10.16 -1.48 12.91
C ASP A 81 11.04 -0.95 11.77
N CYS A 82 10.63 0.16 11.21
CA CYS A 82 11.39 0.91 10.21
C CYS A 82 11.39 2.41 10.58
N ASP A 83 12.03 3.25 9.75
CA ASP A 83 12.11 4.71 9.99
C ASP A 83 10.74 5.40 10.03
N GLU A 84 9.72 4.79 9.46
CA GLU A 84 8.39 5.37 9.32
C GLU A 84 7.41 4.94 10.41
N GLY A 85 7.64 3.79 11.05
CA GLY A 85 6.74 3.28 12.06
C GLY A 85 7.03 1.85 12.48
N VAL A 86 6.05 1.22 13.07
CA VAL A 86 6.10 -0.16 13.56
C VAL A 86 5.55 -1.11 12.50
N LEU A 87 6.29 -2.18 12.24
CA LEU A 87 5.89 -3.23 11.31
C LEU A 87 5.16 -4.35 12.04
N ASP A 88 4.09 -4.85 11.44
CA ASP A 88 3.38 -6.01 11.98
C ASP A 88 2.70 -6.80 10.86
N TRP A 89 2.56 -8.11 11.12
CA TRP A 89 1.72 -8.99 10.33
C TRP A 89 0.29 -8.83 10.83
N ILE A 90 -0.62 -8.46 9.93
CA ILE A 90 -2.03 -8.24 10.28
C ILE A 90 -2.87 -9.36 9.69
N LYS A 91 -3.70 -9.97 10.51
CA LYS A 91 -4.65 -10.98 10.05
C LYS A 91 -5.69 -10.35 9.15
N LYS A 92 -6.06 -11.06 8.09
CA LYS A 92 -7.04 -10.59 7.11
C LYS A 92 -8.35 -10.14 7.78
N GLU A 93 -8.81 -10.87 8.78
CA GLU A 93 -10.05 -10.59 9.52
C GLU A 93 -9.99 -9.28 10.33
N GLU A 94 -8.79 -8.82 10.64
CA GLU A 94 -8.56 -7.62 11.46
C GLU A 94 -8.31 -6.36 10.63
N LEU A 95 -8.01 -6.51 9.33
CA LEU A 95 -7.62 -5.39 8.46
C LEU A 95 -8.61 -4.24 8.45
N LEU A 96 -9.89 -4.54 8.26
CA LEU A 96 -10.92 -3.51 8.10
C LEU A 96 -11.27 -2.79 9.40
N SER A 97 -10.84 -3.33 10.55
CA SER A 97 -11.05 -2.69 11.86
C SER A 97 -9.91 -1.75 12.26
N LEU A 98 -8.81 -1.75 11.52
CA LEU A 98 -7.67 -0.87 11.79
C LEU A 98 -7.93 0.55 11.27
N PRO A 99 -7.25 1.58 11.85
CA PRO A 99 -7.29 2.92 11.28
C PRO A 99 -6.49 2.93 9.96
N ILE A 100 -7.24 2.77 8.87
CA ILE A 100 -6.74 2.82 7.49
C ILE A 100 -7.57 3.80 6.69
N TRP A 101 -7.04 4.24 5.55
CA TRP A 101 -7.81 5.07 4.62
C TRP A 101 -9.02 4.29 4.10
N GLU A 102 -10.15 4.97 3.92
CA GLU A 102 -11.38 4.30 3.45
C GLU A 102 -11.22 3.62 2.10
N GLY A 103 -10.49 4.24 1.18
CA GLY A 103 -10.21 3.65 -0.13
C GLY A 103 -9.32 2.43 -0.07
N ASP A 104 -8.46 2.35 0.93
CA ASP A 104 -7.59 1.19 1.12
C ASP A 104 -8.40 -0.07 1.43
N LYS A 105 -9.54 0.08 2.10
CA LYS A 105 -10.45 -1.04 2.36
C LYS A 105 -10.93 -1.68 1.06
N ILE A 106 -11.14 -0.88 0.02
CA ILE A 106 -11.63 -1.36 -1.27
C ILE A 106 -10.56 -2.22 -1.96
N PHE A 107 -9.33 -1.71 -2.12
CA PHE A 107 -8.32 -2.49 -2.82
C PHE A 107 -7.77 -3.66 -1.98
N LEU A 108 -7.78 -3.57 -0.66
CA LEU A 108 -7.39 -4.70 0.19
C LEU A 108 -8.40 -5.86 0.03
N GLU A 109 -9.69 -5.55 -0.07
CA GLU A 109 -10.69 -6.57 -0.36
C GLU A 109 -10.54 -7.14 -1.77
N LEU A 110 -10.24 -6.31 -2.77
CA LEU A 110 -9.98 -6.78 -4.14
C LEU A 110 -8.75 -7.69 -4.21
N LEU A 111 -7.72 -7.44 -3.42
CA LEU A 111 -6.57 -8.35 -3.35
C LEU A 111 -6.98 -9.75 -2.88
N ASP A 112 -8.00 -9.85 -2.07
CA ASP A 112 -8.51 -11.13 -1.58
C ASP A 112 -9.47 -11.81 -2.55
N THR A 113 -10.27 -11.06 -3.29
CA THR A 113 -11.42 -11.59 -4.05
C THR A 113 -11.27 -11.51 -5.57
N GLU A 114 -10.41 -10.64 -6.10
CA GLU A 114 -10.28 -10.43 -7.55
C GLU A 114 -8.94 -10.92 -8.07
N GLU A 115 -8.97 -11.90 -8.99
CA GLU A 115 -7.76 -12.44 -9.61
C GLU A 115 -7.28 -11.64 -10.81
N ARG A 116 -8.17 -10.88 -11.47
CA ARG A 116 -7.83 -10.10 -12.66
C ARG A 116 -7.16 -8.79 -12.29
N PHE A 117 -6.30 -8.29 -13.18
CA PHE A 117 -5.71 -6.96 -13.04
C PHE A 117 -6.81 -5.91 -13.09
N PHE A 118 -6.73 -4.89 -12.22
CA PHE A 118 -7.76 -3.87 -12.13
C PHE A 118 -7.19 -2.45 -12.05
N SER A 119 -8.01 -1.49 -12.44
CA SER A 119 -7.76 -0.07 -12.24
C SER A 119 -8.83 0.49 -11.30
N LEU A 120 -8.41 1.07 -10.20
CA LEU A 120 -9.31 1.63 -9.19
C LEU A 120 -8.98 3.11 -9.00
N LYS A 121 -9.96 3.98 -9.25
CA LYS A 121 -9.82 5.41 -8.98
C LYS A 121 -10.52 5.75 -7.66
N LEU A 122 -9.82 6.44 -6.78
CA LEU A 122 -10.31 6.87 -5.48
C LEU A 122 -10.22 8.40 -5.42
N VAL A 123 -11.34 9.05 -5.15
CA VAL A 123 -11.39 10.52 -5.07
C VAL A 123 -11.65 10.94 -3.63
N TYR A 124 -10.76 11.76 -3.09
CA TYR A 124 -10.82 12.25 -1.72
C TYR A 124 -11.03 13.75 -1.66
N GLU A 125 -11.83 14.19 -0.68
CA GLU A 125 -11.85 15.56 -0.18
C GLU A 125 -11.32 15.52 1.25
N GLY A 126 -10.14 16.11 1.47
CA GLY A 126 -9.43 15.93 2.74
C GLY A 126 -9.11 14.45 2.96
N ASP A 127 -9.54 13.93 4.09
CA ASP A 127 -9.37 12.50 4.44
C ASP A 127 -10.62 11.66 4.15
N ARG A 128 -11.64 12.24 3.52
CA ARG A 128 -12.91 11.57 3.21
C ARG A 128 -12.95 11.08 1.77
N LEU A 129 -13.28 9.81 1.58
CA LEU A 129 -13.50 9.23 0.26
C LEU A 129 -14.88 9.66 -0.25
N VAL A 130 -14.92 10.42 -1.36
CA VAL A 130 -16.19 10.93 -1.92
C VAL A 130 -16.68 10.12 -3.11
N SER A 131 -15.79 9.44 -3.84
CA SER A 131 -16.21 8.53 -4.91
C SER A 131 -15.11 7.52 -5.24
N HIS A 132 -15.49 6.43 -5.89
CA HIS A 132 -14.57 5.45 -6.43
C HIS A 132 -15.10 4.84 -7.71
N THR A 133 -14.20 4.42 -8.58
CA THR A 133 -14.54 3.79 -9.86
C THR A 133 -13.60 2.61 -10.08
N LEU A 134 -14.17 1.44 -10.31
CA LEU A 134 -13.42 0.21 -10.60
C LEU A 134 -13.61 -0.19 -12.05
N GLU A 135 -12.49 -0.49 -12.72
CA GLU A 135 -12.47 -1.04 -14.07
C GLU A 135 -11.55 -2.25 -14.14
N ILE A 136 -12.03 -3.28 -14.81
CA ILE A 136 -11.31 -4.55 -14.92
C ILE A 136 -11.10 -4.92 -16.38
#